data_ff824e40086409ea18d2e0821a25934d
#
_entry.id   ff824e40086409ea18d2e0821a25934d
#
_cell.length_a   1.000
_cell.length_b   1.000
_cell.length_c   1.000
_cell.angle_alpha   90.00
_cell.angle_beta   90.00
_cell.angle_gamma   90.00
#
_symmetry.space_group_name_H-M   'P 1'
#
loop_
_entity.id
_entity.type
_entity.pdbx_description
1 polymer ?
#
loop_
_entity_poly.entity_id
_entity_poly.type
_entity_poly.pdbx_seq_one_letter_code
_entity_poly.pdbx_strand_id
1 'polypeptide(L)'
;MSDRICLIVDDEPAIRTYLRIILQREQIQSLEADNAAQALSIIHKLGGRLDLIVCDIKMPGEMDGIDLAYSIRNSFPAVPVLLISGYGNVESLRRTAANFEVIQKPFVPETILMAVKKMVGAVDARASESPIADEGVL
;
A
#
# COMPACT_ATOMS: atom_id res chain seq x y z
N MET A 1 16.60 12.90 0.52
CA MET A 1 15.39 12.99 1.30
C MET A 1 14.21 12.51 0.48
N SER A 2 13.35 11.74 1.10
CA SER A 2 12.23 11.16 0.39
C SER A 2 10.95 11.95 0.65
N ASP A 3 10.25 12.30 -0.42
CA ASP A 3 8.92 12.90 -0.32
C ASP A 3 7.83 11.83 -0.49
N ARG A 4 8.20 10.59 -0.25
CA ARG A 4 7.28 9.46 -0.41
C ARG A 4 6.21 9.46 0.66
N ILE A 5 5.00 9.14 0.23
CA ILE A 5 3.83 9.11 1.10
C ILE A 5 3.14 7.76 0.94
N CYS A 6 2.87 7.13 2.08
CA CYS A 6 2.13 5.87 2.15
C CYS A 6 0.81 6.11 2.87
N LEU A 7 -0.25 5.49 2.40
CA LEU A 7 -1.51 5.45 3.13
C LEU A 7 -1.61 4.10 3.84
N ILE A 8 -1.79 4.14 5.15
CA ILE A 8 -1.98 2.95 5.98
C ILE A 8 -3.46 2.82 6.29
N VAL A 9 -4.07 1.69 5.92
CA VAL A 9 -5.49 1.44 6.12
C VAL A 9 -5.66 0.22 7.01
N ASP A 10 -6.11 0.43 8.23
CA ASP A 10 -6.32 -0.63 9.22
C ASP A 10 -7.23 -0.08 10.31
N ASP A 11 -8.20 -0.87 10.77
CA ASP A 11 -9.11 -0.43 11.81
C ASP A 11 -8.48 -0.45 13.22
N GLU A 12 -7.32 -1.09 13.36
CA GLU A 12 -6.61 -1.16 14.65
C GLU A 12 -5.55 -0.06 14.75
N PRO A 13 -5.72 0.91 15.67
CA PRO A 13 -4.74 1.98 15.82
C PRO A 13 -3.32 1.49 16.12
N ALA A 14 -3.21 0.41 16.89
CA ALA A 14 -1.90 -0.15 17.24
C ALA A 14 -1.13 -0.62 16.00
N ILE A 15 -1.83 -1.24 15.06
CA ILE A 15 -1.22 -1.71 13.83
C ILE A 15 -0.80 -0.52 12.97
N ARG A 16 -1.65 0.51 12.85
CA ARG A 16 -1.29 1.70 12.10
C ARG A 16 -0.03 2.37 12.67
N THR A 17 0.05 2.47 14.00
CA THR A 17 1.24 3.04 14.65
C THR A 17 2.49 2.20 14.36
N TYR A 18 2.35 0.89 14.44
CA TYR A 18 3.45 -0.04 14.18
C TYR A 18 3.97 0.11 12.75
N LEU A 19 3.07 0.13 11.79
CA LEU A 19 3.44 0.29 10.38
C LEU A 19 4.05 1.67 10.11
N ARG A 20 3.51 2.72 10.72
CA ARG A 20 4.07 4.06 10.58
C ARG A 20 5.51 4.12 11.05
N ILE A 21 5.81 3.49 12.18
CA ILE A 21 7.17 3.47 12.73
C ILE A 21 8.11 2.72 11.78
N ILE A 22 7.66 1.60 11.22
CA ILE A 22 8.45 0.83 10.26
C ILE A 22 8.75 1.68 9.02
N LEU A 23 7.74 2.34 8.48
CA LEU A 23 7.89 3.15 7.28
C LEU A 23 8.81 4.36 7.50
N GLN A 24 8.80 4.92 8.69
CA GLN A 24 9.70 6.02 9.03
C GLN A 24 11.17 5.63 8.90
N ARG A 25 11.50 4.37 9.10
CA ARG A 25 12.88 3.88 8.91
C ARG A 25 13.35 4.05 7.48
N GLU A 26 12.41 4.05 6.52
CA GLU A 26 12.71 4.27 5.11
C GLU A 26 12.38 5.69 4.67
N GLN A 27 12.18 6.60 5.62
CA GLN A 27 11.88 8.01 5.35
C GLN A 27 10.59 8.18 4.55
N ILE A 28 9.63 7.31 4.77
CA ILE A 28 8.31 7.36 4.14
C ILE A 28 7.33 7.97 5.12
N GLN A 29 6.66 9.05 4.72
CA GLN A 29 5.61 9.66 5.50
C GLN A 29 4.33 8.85 5.38
N SER A 30 3.52 8.84 6.43
CA SER A 30 2.29 8.06 6.46
C SER A 30 1.07 8.92 6.68
N LEU A 31 0.01 8.58 5.97
CA LEU A 31 -1.34 9.01 6.28
C LEU A 31 -2.09 7.77 6.76
N GLU A 32 -3.14 7.94 7.54
CA GLU A 32 -3.85 6.81 8.13
C GLU A 32 -5.35 6.89 7.86
N ALA A 33 -5.95 5.73 7.64
CA ALA A 33 -7.38 5.56 7.51
C ALA A 33 -7.80 4.33 8.31
N ASP A 34 -8.98 4.36 8.91
CA ASP A 34 -9.46 3.25 9.72
C ASP A 34 -10.49 2.36 9.00
N ASN A 35 -10.87 2.73 7.80
CA ASN A 35 -11.78 1.94 6.98
C ASN A 35 -11.62 2.31 5.50
N ALA A 36 -12.29 1.55 4.62
CA ALA A 36 -12.17 1.75 3.19
C ALA A 36 -12.77 3.07 2.71
N ALA A 37 -13.88 3.50 3.29
CA ALA A 37 -14.51 4.75 2.88
C ALA A 37 -13.60 5.95 3.15
N GLN A 38 -12.98 5.97 4.34
CA GLN A 38 -12.04 7.01 4.70
C GLN A 38 -10.81 6.98 3.78
N ALA A 39 -10.33 5.78 3.48
CA ALA A 39 -9.20 5.60 2.57
C ALA A 39 -9.50 6.17 1.19
N LEU A 40 -10.65 5.85 0.62
CA LEU A 40 -11.04 6.34 -0.70
C LEU A 40 -11.14 7.87 -0.71
N SER A 41 -11.68 8.46 0.35
CA SER A 41 -11.75 9.91 0.47
C SER A 41 -10.36 10.54 0.40
N ILE A 42 -9.41 9.98 1.13
CA ILE A 42 -8.03 10.47 1.13
C ILE A 42 -7.39 10.30 -0.25
N ILE A 43 -7.55 9.14 -0.87
CA ILE A 43 -6.97 8.85 -2.18
C ILE A 43 -7.49 9.80 -3.23
N HIS A 44 -8.79 10.06 -3.24
CA HIS A 44 -9.40 10.98 -4.21
C HIS A 44 -8.93 12.42 -3.99
N LYS A 45 -8.83 12.87 -2.75
CA LYS A 45 -8.32 14.21 -2.45
C LYS A 45 -6.89 14.39 -2.94
N LEU A 46 -6.09 13.34 -2.89
CA LEU A 46 -4.72 13.39 -3.36
C LEU A 46 -4.59 13.12 -4.85
N GLY A 47 -5.69 12.77 -5.52
CA GLY A 47 -5.66 12.45 -6.94
C GLY A 47 -4.75 11.28 -7.25
N GLY A 48 -4.65 10.31 -6.33
CA GLY A 48 -3.78 9.15 -6.49
C GLY A 48 -2.30 9.43 -6.29
N ARG A 49 -1.93 10.58 -5.76
CA ARG A 49 -0.52 10.92 -5.53
C ARG A 49 -0.02 10.28 -4.24
N LEU A 50 0.12 8.97 -4.29
CA LEU A 50 0.63 8.13 -3.23
C LEU A 50 1.64 7.18 -3.82
N ASP A 51 2.67 6.88 -3.05
CA ASP A 51 3.71 5.95 -3.48
C ASP A 51 3.40 4.52 -3.11
N LEU A 52 2.52 4.33 -2.12
CA LEU A 52 2.18 3.00 -1.63
C LEU A 52 0.93 3.07 -0.77
N ILE A 53 0.13 2.02 -0.82
CA ILE A 53 -0.98 1.82 0.12
C ILE A 53 -0.76 0.48 0.80
N VAL A 54 -0.78 0.49 2.14
CA VAL A 54 -0.71 -0.73 2.94
C VAL A 54 -2.09 -0.90 3.58
N CYS A 55 -2.76 -2.00 3.29
CA CYS A 55 -4.16 -2.17 3.65
C CYS A 55 -4.43 -3.54 4.27
N ASP A 56 -5.06 -3.53 5.45
CA ASP A 56 -5.57 -4.75 6.06
C ASP A 56 -6.74 -5.28 5.22
N ILE A 57 -6.81 -6.58 5.03
CA ILE A 57 -7.89 -7.18 4.25
C ILE A 57 -9.20 -7.14 5.03
N LYS A 58 -9.17 -7.49 6.31
CA LYS A 58 -10.38 -7.58 7.11
C LYS A 58 -10.65 -6.28 7.85
N MET A 59 -11.63 -5.53 7.36
CA MET A 59 -12.02 -4.25 7.94
C MET A 59 -13.53 -4.15 8.05
N PRO A 60 -14.03 -3.32 8.99
CA PRO A 60 -15.46 -3.10 9.12
C PRO A 60 -16.00 -2.30 7.94
N GLY A 61 -17.30 -2.43 7.69
CA GLY A 61 -17.98 -1.70 6.63
C GLY A 61 -18.34 -2.59 5.46
N GLU A 62 -18.88 -1.98 4.42
CA GLU A 62 -19.33 -2.71 3.24
C GLU A 62 -18.20 -3.17 2.34
N MET A 63 -17.05 -2.47 2.40
CA MET A 63 -15.91 -2.75 1.54
C MET A 63 -14.74 -3.24 2.40
N ASP A 64 -14.22 -4.41 2.09
CA ASP A 64 -13.01 -4.91 2.75
C ASP A 64 -11.74 -4.45 2.01
N GLY A 65 -10.58 -4.90 2.48
CA GLY A 65 -9.32 -4.49 1.89
C GLY A 65 -9.11 -4.97 0.47
N ILE A 66 -9.65 -6.13 0.12
CA ILE A 66 -9.54 -6.65 -1.25
C ILE A 66 -10.40 -5.82 -2.19
N ASP A 67 -11.63 -5.52 -1.79
CA ASP A 67 -12.51 -4.66 -2.58
C ASP A 67 -11.86 -3.29 -2.80
N LEU A 68 -11.28 -2.73 -1.73
CA LEU A 68 -10.59 -1.45 -1.82
C LEU A 68 -9.41 -1.54 -2.79
N ALA A 69 -8.61 -2.60 -2.71
CA ALA A 69 -7.45 -2.78 -3.59
C ALA A 69 -7.84 -2.82 -5.05
N TYR A 70 -8.90 -3.52 -5.40
CA TYR A 70 -9.39 -3.57 -6.77
C TYR A 70 -9.94 -2.22 -7.22
N SER A 71 -10.64 -1.50 -6.34
CA SER A 71 -11.13 -0.17 -6.63
C SER A 71 -9.99 0.80 -6.95
N ILE A 72 -8.93 0.74 -6.14
CA ILE A 72 -7.74 1.56 -6.35
C ILE A 72 -7.07 1.21 -7.67
N ARG A 73 -6.89 -0.08 -7.95
CA ARG A 73 -6.27 -0.52 -9.19
C ARG A 73 -7.05 -0.07 -10.41
N ASN A 74 -8.37 -0.05 -10.31
CA ASN A 74 -9.22 0.38 -11.40
C ASN A 74 -9.10 1.88 -11.67
N SER A 75 -9.04 2.69 -10.61
CA SER A 75 -9.03 4.15 -10.73
C SER A 75 -7.62 4.74 -10.77
N PHE A 76 -6.68 4.14 -10.08
CA PHE A 76 -5.30 4.63 -9.95
C PHE A 76 -4.32 3.47 -10.13
N PRO A 77 -4.22 2.91 -11.34
CA PRO A 77 -3.45 1.67 -11.55
C PRO A 77 -1.96 1.78 -11.28
N ALA A 78 -1.43 2.99 -11.21
CA ALA A 78 -0.01 3.19 -10.92
C ALA A 78 0.32 3.11 -9.43
N VAL A 79 -0.69 3.16 -8.55
CA VAL A 79 -0.46 3.14 -7.11
C VAL A 79 -0.35 1.69 -6.64
N PRO A 80 0.80 1.29 -6.07
CA PRO A 80 0.95 -0.08 -5.58
C PRO A 80 0.20 -0.29 -4.28
N VAL A 81 -0.39 -1.47 -4.12
CA VAL A 81 -1.16 -1.82 -2.92
C VAL A 81 -0.56 -3.09 -2.32
N LEU A 82 -0.18 -3.00 -1.04
CA LEU A 82 0.29 -4.12 -0.25
C LEU A 82 -0.83 -4.51 0.71
N LEU A 83 -1.30 -5.75 0.62
CA LEU A 83 -2.36 -6.25 1.49
C LEU A 83 -1.77 -7.00 2.67
N ILE A 84 -2.41 -6.86 3.82
CA ILE A 84 -2.04 -7.57 5.03
C ILE A 84 -3.21 -8.44 5.46
N SER A 85 -2.93 -9.74 5.61
CA SER A 85 -3.95 -10.73 5.96
C SER A 85 -3.73 -11.24 7.37
N GLY A 86 -4.82 -11.35 8.13
CA GLY A 86 -4.77 -12.02 9.43
C GLY A 86 -4.83 -13.53 9.28
N TYR A 87 -5.18 -14.21 10.35
CA TYR A 87 -5.40 -15.64 10.32
C TYR A 87 -6.59 -15.95 9.42
N GLY A 88 -6.48 -17.01 8.64
CA GLY A 88 -7.60 -17.41 7.85
C GLY A 88 -7.21 -18.33 6.71
N ASN A 89 -8.15 -18.52 5.80
CA ASN A 89 -8.01 -19.41 4.68
C ASN A 89 -7.08 -18.78 3.62
N VAL A 90 -5.80 -19.05 3.75
CA VAL A 90 -4.77 -18.52 2.86
C VAL A 90 -5.04 -18.89 1.41
N GLU A 91 -5.57 -20.08 1.17
CA GLU A 91 -5.85 -20.54 -0.17
C GLU A 91 -6.95 -19.72 -0.84
N SER A 92 -8.01 -19.46 -0.10
CA SER A 92 -9.09 -18.61 -0.59
C SER A 92 -8.62 -17.19 -0.85
N LEU A 93 -7.78 -16.66 0.05
CA LEU A 93 -7.22 -15.32 -0.11
C LEU A 93 -6.31 -15.23 -1.32
N ARG A 94 -5.52 -16.25 -1.57
CA ARG A 94 -4.63 -16.26 -2.74
C ARG A 94 -5.39 -16.18 -4.05
N ARG A 95 -6.54 -16.85 -4.13
CA ARG A 95 -7.38 -16.77 -5.33
C ARG A 95 -7.97 -15.39 -5.52
N THR A 96 -8.48 -14.82 -4.43
CA THR A 96 -9.18 -13.53 -4.48
C THR A 96 -8.21 -12.37 -4.67
N ALA A 97 -7.03 -12.48 -4.08
CA ALA A 97 -6.02 -11.41 -4.12
C ALA A 97 -4.81 -11.80 -4.97
N ALA A 98 -5.01 -12.63 -5.99
CA ALA A 98 -3.91 -13.19 -6.79
C ALA A 98 -3.05 -12.14 -7.47
N ASN A 99 -3.60 -10.96 -7.74
CA ASN A 99 -2.88 -9.89 -8.44
C ASN A 99 -2.24 -8.88 -7.49
N PHE A 100 -2.23 -9.17 -6.20
CA PHE A 100 -1.67 -8.27 -5.19
C PHE A 100 -0.61 -8.96 -4.36
N GLU A 101 0.33 -8.16 -3.87
CA GLU A 101 1.27 -8.64 -2.86
C GLU A 101 0.54 -8.74 -1.53
N VAL A 102 0.66 -9.87 -0.84
CA VAL A 102 -0.03 -10.13 0.43
C VAL A 102 1.00 -10.58 1.47
N ILE A 103 0.97 -9.95 2.63
CA ILE A 103 1.77 -10.35 3.79
C ILE A 103 0.83 -10.87 4.85
N GLN A 104 1.16 -12.02 5.44
CA GLN A 104 0.34 -12.65 6.48
C GLN A 104 0.79 -12.22 7.87
N LYS A 105 -0.17 -11.92 8.75
CA LYS A 105 0.10 -11.71 10.17
C LYS A 105 0.31 -13.06 10.87
N PRO A 106 1.17 -13.15 11.87
CA PRO A 106 2.06 -12.10 12.36
C PRO A 106 3.25 -11.93 11.43
N PHE A 107 3.76 -10.72 11.35
CA PHE A 107 4.94 -10.44 10.53
C PHE A 107 5.98 -9.70 11.36
N VAL A 108 7.23 -9.76 10.92
CA VAL A 108 8.33 -8.99 11.53
C VAL A 108 8.56 -7.74 10.67
N PRO A 109 9.18 -6.68 11.24
CA PRO A 109 9.41 -5.45 10.48
C PRO A 109 10.15 -5.66 9.17
N GLU A 110 11.11 -6.57 9.13
CA GLU A 110 11.91 -6.87 7.94
C GLU A 110 11.05 -7.33 6.77
N THR A 111 10.01 -8.10 7.05
CA THR A 111 9.09 -8.58 6.01
C THR A 111 8.39 -7.39 5.34
N ILE A 112 7.91 -6.45 6.14
CA ILE A 112 7.28 -5.23 5.62
C ILE A 112 8.29 -4.40 4.84
N LEU A 113 9.47 -4.17 5.41
CA LEU A 113 10.49 -3.35 4.77
C LEU A 113 10.93 -3.91 3.42
N MET A 114 11.10 -5.22 3.33
CA MET A 114 11.48 -5.85 2.07
C MET A 114 10.40 -5.66 1.00
N ALA A 115 9.14 -5.87 1.36
CA ALA A 115 8.03 -5.69 0.44
C ALA A 115 7.91 -4.23 0.00
N VAL A 116 8.03 -3.31 0.93
CA VAL A 116 7.94 -1.87 0.65
C VAL A 116 9.06 -1.45 -0.30
N LYS A 117 10.30 -1.85 -0.02
CA LYS A 117 11.43 -1.50 -0.88
C LYS A 117 11.25 -2.03 -2.29
N LYS A 118 10.78 -3.26 -2.41
CA LYS A 118 10.53 -3.87 -3.70
C LYS A 118 9.47 -3.11 -4.49
N MET A 119 8.36 -2.76 -3.84
CA MET A 119 7.24 -2.10 -4.51
C MET A 119 7.54 -0.65 -4.87
N VAL A 120 8.15 0.08 -3.95
CA VAL A 120 8.54 1.47 -4.19
C VAL A 120 9.70 1.54 -5.19
N GLY A 121 10.64 0.63 -5.09
CA GLY A 121 11.74 0.52 -6.04
C GLY A 121 11.27 0.26 -7.45
N ALA A 122 10.23 -0.58 -7.61
CA ALA A 122 9.67 -0.87 -8.93
C ALA A 122 9.02 0.37 -9.54
N VAL A 123 8.34 1.18 -8.73
CA VAL A 123 7.76 2.45 -9.19
C VAL A 123 8.86 3.43 -9.60
N ASP A 124 9.91 3.54 -8.79
CA ASP A 124 11.05 4.40 -9.13
C ASP A 124 11.73 3.96 -10.42
N ALA A 125 11.89 2.65 -10.60
CA ALA A 125 12.48 2.12 -11.82
C ALA A 125 11.65 2.47 -13.05
N ARG A 126 10.33 2.36 -12.95
CA ARG A 126 9.42 2.74 -14.04
C ARG A 126 9.52 4.23 -14.34
N ALA A 127 9.61 5.06 -13.31
CA ALA A 127 9.74 6.49 -13.49
C ALA A 127 11.05 6.84 -14.19
N SER A 128 12.15 6.18 -13.81
CA SER A 128 13.45 6.45 -14.42
C SER A 128 13.54 5.92 -15.85
N GLU A 129 12.66 5.00 -16.24
CA GLU A 129 12.60 4.50 -17.61
C GLU A 129 11.76 5.39 -18.53
N SER A 130 11.14 6.43 -17.99
CA SER A 130 10.32 7.31 -18.80
C SER A 130 11.17 8.08 -19.81
N PRO A 131 10.62 8.38 -20.99
CA PRO A 131 11.35 9.14 -22.00
C PRO A 131 11.84 10.49 -21.51
N ILE A 132 11.09 11.12 -20.64
CA ILE A 132 11.46 12.43 -20.07
C ILE A 132 12.73 12.30 -19.23
N ALA A 133 12.83 11.25 -18.44
CA ALA A 133 14.01 11.00 -17.63
C ALA A 133 15.24 10.78 -18.50
N ASP A 134 15.06 10.05 -19.59
CA ASP A 134 16.15 9.77 -20.54
C ASP A 134 16.61 11.04 -21.22
N GLU A 135 15.68 11.89 -21.59
CA GLU A 135 16.01 13.16 -22.23
C GLU A 135 16.75 14.09 -21.30
N GLY A 136 16.51 13.98 -20.01
CA GLY A 136 17.22 14.77 -19.03
C GLY A 136 18.70 14.49 -19.01
N VAL A 137 19.11 13.38 -19.58
CA VAL A 137 20.51 13.01 -19.68
C VAL A 137 21.22 13.82 -20.76
N LEU A 138 20.50 14.27 -21.71
CA LEU A 138 21.06 15.04 -22.79
C LEU A 138 21.51 16.42 -22.34
#